data_e4b1b7dea2b26f3df6571b4a8040e901
#
_entry.id   e4b1b7dea2b26f3df6571b4a8040e901
#
_cell.length_a   1.000
_cell.length_b   1.000
_cell.length_c   1.000
_cell.angle_alpha   90.00
_cell.angle_beta   90.00
_cell.angle_gamma   90.00
#
_symmetry.space_group_name_H-M   'P 1'
#
loop_
_entity.id
_entity.type
_entity.pdbx_description
1 polymer ?
#
loop_
_entity_poly.entity_id
_entity_poly.type
_entity_poly.pdbx_seq_one_letter_code
_entity_poly.pdbx_strand_id
1 'polypeptide(L)'
;MATISFDEIETTTESKQLATTKPEANALANISAPNLAEKGLVGDWDSSDTRLPRINLVNKTGTLGDQFSPGTWVLDKQHQISTLDPKDKKKGVPIKVIALQMMKQYQENIPYDDRETTPARMFNTAAEVRGAGGQVHWTRGAGFFSEIATVEFLIQAIEGLSEESESLFYNIASDGTRYTRAVATFASTAYSGVAVPLATSLRTHLAATGLKGGQWDLGSIITTKADKSWWTPTIRAAGYVTEAQKELIANLA
;
A
#
# COMPACT_ATOMS: atom_id res chain seq x y z
N MET A 1 64.78 37.60 0.84
CA MET A 1 63.90 37.01 1.84
C MET A 1 62.56 37.75 1.73
N ALA A 2 61.57 37.12 1.17
CA ALA A 2 60.26 37.72 0.99
C ALA A 2 59.33 37.06 2.04
N THR A 3 58.74 37.89 2.88
CA THR A 3 57.81 37.54 3.93
C THR A 3 56.41 37.50 3.32
N ILE A 4 55.77 36.35 3.34
CA ILE A 4 54.39 36.17 2.89
C ILE A 4 53.51 36.42 4.11
N SER A 5 52.64 37.46 4.01
CA SER A 5 51.57 37.75 4.96
C SER A 5 50.36 36.87 4.64
N PHE A 6 49.84 36.14 5.61
CA PHE A 6 48.58 35.43 5.50
C PHE A 6 47.44 36.41 5.96
N ASP A 7 46.68 36.87 4.98
CA ASP A 7 45.45 37.58 5.27
C ASP A 7 44.33 36.64 5.68
N GLU A 8 43.51 37.13 6.60
CA GLU A 8 42.43 36.48 7.27
C GLU A 8 41.39 35.90 6.28
N ILE A 9 41.09 34.63 6.44
CA ILE A 9 39.92 34.00 5.84
C ILE A 9 38.75 34.17 6.82
N GLU A 10 37.89 35.12 6.55
CA GLU A 10 36.58 35.20 7.21
C GLU A 10 35.75 33.93 6.90
N THR A 11 35.62 33.06 7.88
CA THR A 11 34.67 31.94 7.85
C THR A 11 33.25 32.47 8.08
N THR A 12 32.56 32.77 6.99
CA THR A 12 31.12 32.97 7.04
C THR A 12 30.41 31.64 7.28
N THR A 13 30.09 31.39 8.53
CA THR A 13 29.26 30.25 8.94
C THR A 13 27.81 30.51 8.53
N GLU A 14 27.45 30.20 7.30
CA GLU A 14 26.03 30.06 6.94
C GLU A 14 25.48 28.81 7.62
N SER A 15 24.79 29.02 8.74
CA SER A 15 23.92 28.02 9.33
C SER A 15 22.75 27.75 8.38
N LYS A 16 22.91 26.78 7.48
CA LYS A 16 21.80 26.17 6.75
C LYS A 16 20.88 25.54 7.78
N GLN A 17 19.81 26.25 8.13
CA GLN A 17 18.66 25.66 8.79
C GLN A 17 18.21 24.47 7.93
N LEU A 18 18.43 23.27 8.44
CA LEU A 18 17.77 22.07 7.92
C LEU A 18 16.28 22.30 8.14
N ALA A 19 15.56 22.61 7.05
CA ALA A 19 14.12 22.58 7.04
C ALA A 19 13.70 21.17 7.48
N THR A 20 13.16 21.06 8.68
CA THR A 20 12.44 19.88 9.15
C THR A 20 11.21 19.74 8.28
N THR A 21 11.34 19.09 7.14
CA THR A 21 10.21 18.61 6.37
C THR A 21 9.47 17.61 7.26
N LYS A 22 8.33 18.06 7.75
CA LYS A 22 7.32 17.20 8.36
C LYS A 22 7.15 15.98 7.44
N PRO A 23 7.28 14.72 7.91
CA PRO A 23 7.09 13.59 7.03
C PRO A 23 5.68 13.67 6.44
N GLU A 24 5.59 13.83 5.12
CA GLU A 24 4.31 13.77 4.43
C GLU A 24 3.72 12.38 4.63
N ALA A 25 2.71 12.33 5.48
CA ALA A 25 2.03 11.10 5.88
C ALA A 25 1.24 10.43 4.73
N ASN A 26 1.30 10.95 3.51
CA ASN A 26 0.50 10.49 2.37
C ASN A 26 1.28 10.54 1.04
N ALA A 27 2.24 9.64 0.88
CA ALA A 27 2.88 9.50 -0.43
C ALA A 27 1.95 8.93 -1.54
N LEU A 28 0.74 8.49 -1.21
CA LEU A 28 -0.33 8.22 -2.17
C LEU A 28 -1.02 9.50 -2.67
N ALA A 29 -0.77 10.62 -2.03
CA ALA A 29 -1.31 11.93 -2.39
C ALA A 29 -0.80 12.46 -3.74
N ASN A 30 0.31 11.95 -4.25
CA ASN A 30 0.87 12.32 -5.57
C ASN A 30 0.35 11.47 -6.74
N ILE A 31 -0.66 10.61 -6.51
CA ILE A 31 -1.49 10.09 -7.59
C ILE A 31 -2.27 11.28 -8.11
N SER A 32 -2.11 11.63 -9.38
CA SER A 32 -2.80 12.75 -10.04
C SER A 32 -4.24 12.85 -9.53
N ALA A 33 -4.46 13.75 -8.58
CA ALA A 33 -5.80 13.98 -8.08
C ALA A 33 -6.62 14.47 -9.28
N PRO A 34 -7.72 13.81 -9.65
CA PRO A 34 -8.62 14.33 -10.65
C PRO A 34 -8.95 15.76 -10.24
N ASN A 35 -9.15 16.65 -11.20
CA ASN A 35 -9.52 18.04 -10.91
C ASN A 35 -10.79 18.02 -10.01
N LEU A 36 -10.58 18.13 -8.71
CA LEU A 36 -11.63 17.96 -7.70
C LEU A 36 -12.73 19.02 -7.87
N ALA A 37 -12.37 20.19 -8.43
CA ALA A 37 -13.32 21.25 -8.74
C ALA A 37 -14.30 20.83 -9.85
N GLU A 38 -13.85 20.14 -10.88
CA GLU A 38 -14.72 19.60 -11.94
C GLU A 38 -15.68 18.51 -11.42
N LYS A 39 -15.32 17.87 -10.30
CA LYS A 39 -16.15 16.88 -9.61
C LYS A 39 -17.03 17.49 -8.50
N GLY A 40 -17.11 18.82 -8.41
CA GLY A 40 -18.02 19.52 -7.50
C GLY A 40 -17.44 19.82 -6.11
N LEU A 41 -16.18 19.54 -5.87
CA LEU A 41 -15.49 19.97 -4.64
C LEU A 41 -14.96 21.40 -4.84
N VAL A 42 -15.62 22.37 -4.20
CA VAL A 42 -15.25 23.78 -4.27
C VAL A 42 -14.50 24.15 -3.01
N GLY A 43 -13.31 24.75 -3.17
CA GLY A 43 -12.46 25.17 -2.06
C GLY A 43 -11.03 24.64 -2.21
N ASP A 44 -10.25 24.76 -1.13
CA ASP A 44 -8.84 24.39 -1.09
C ASP A 44 -8.68 22.91 -0.68
N TRP A 45 -9.28 22.03 -1.49
CA TRP A 45 -9.20 20.58 -1.30
C TRP A 45 -7.91 20.04 -1.92
N ASP A 46 -7.18 19.24 -1.15
CA ASP A 46 -6.01 18.53 -1.65
C ASP A 46 -6.17 17.00 -1.50
N SER A 47 -5.19 16.27 -1.96
CA SER A 47 -5.18 14.80 -1.89
C SER A 47 -5.12 14.25 -0.46
N SER A 48 -4.80 15.07 0.56
CA SER A 48 -4.83 14.65 1.96
C SER A 48 -6.24 14.66 2.55
N ASP A 49 -7.14 15.42 1.95
CA ASP A 49 -8.55 15.52 2.36
C ASP A 49 -9.38 14.36 1.80
N THR A 50 -8.91 13.70 0.75
CA THR A 50 -9.58 12.55 0.13
C THR A 50 -8.81 11.27 0.39
N ARG A 51 -9.45 10.27 0.97
CA ARG A 51 -8.82 8.98 1.26
C ARG A 51 -9.56 7.85 0.57
N LEU A 52 -8.82 7.04 -0.15
CA LEU A 52 -9.36 5.76 -0.62
C LEU A 52 -9.58 4.82 0.58
N PRO A 53 -10.66 4.01 0.55
CA PRO A 53 -10.88 2.97 1.53
C PRO A 53 -9.67 2.04 1.62
N ARG A 54 -9.43 1.47 2.79
CA ARG A 54 -8.34 0.51 3.00
C ARG A 54 -8.85 -0.90 3.04
N ILE A 55 -8.17 -1.82 2.39
CA ILE A 55 -8.38 -3.24 2.63
C ILE A 55 -7.35 -3.78 3.61
N ASN A 56 -7.82 -4.61 4.53
CA ASN A 56 -7.02 -5.21 5.58
C ASN A 56 -7.25 -6.70 5.62
N LEU A 57 -6.18 -7.47 5.75
CA LEU A 57 -6.25 -8.90 6.06
C LEU A 57 -6.44 -9.07 7.56
N VAL A 58 -7.49 -9.77 7.96
CA VAL A 58 -7.78 -10.05 9.37
C VAL A 58 -6.80 -11.09 9.92
N ASN A 59 -6.11 -10.76 11.00
CA ASN A 59 -5.30 -11.67 11.79
C ASN A 59 -5.96 -11.95 13.14
N LYS A 60 -5.55 -13.01 13.82
CA LYS A 60 -6.09 -13.39 15.14
C LYS A 60 -5.82 -12.34 16.23
N THR A 61 -4.75 -11.55 16.05
CA THR A 61 -4.36 -10.51 16.99
C THR A 61 -4.79 -9.15 16.46
N GLY A 62 -5.36 -8.32 17.30
CA GLY A 62 -5.83 -6.97 16.97
C GLY A 62 -7.35 -6.87 16.85
N THR A 63 -7.86 -5.65 16.89
CA THR A 63 -9.29 -5.33 16.97
C THR A 63 -10.16 -5.91 15.84
N LEU A 64 -9.60 -6.14 14.66
CA LEU A 64 -10.34 -6.77 13.56
C LEU A 64 -10.56 -8.26 13.78
N GLY A 65 -9.64 -8.95 14.49
CA GLY A 65 -9.77 -10.37 14.79
C GLY A 65 -10.92 -10.71 15.76
N ASP A 66 -11.38 -9.72 16.53
CA ASP A 66 -12.52 -9.86 17.44
C ASP A 66 -13.87 -9.71 16.72
N GLN A 67 -13.88 -9.03 15.57
CA GLN A 67 -15.09 -8.70 14.81
C GLN A 67 -15.28 -9.58 13.58
N PHE A 68 -14.19 -9.99 12.95
CA PHE A 68 -14.20 -10.71 11.66
C PHE A 68 -13.38 -12.00 11.74
N SER A 69 -13.71 -12.96 10.91
CA SER A 69 -12.97 -14.22 10.83
C SER A 69 -11.53 -14.00 10.36
N PRO A 70 -10.51 -14.46 11.11
CA PRO A 70 -9.12 -14.37 10.67
C PRO A 70 -8.91 -15.06 9.33
N GLY A 71 -8.16 -14.40 8.43
CA GLY A 71 -7.91 -14.87 7.06
C GLY A 71 -8.84 -14.28 6.02
N THR A 72 -9.82 -13.50 6.42
CA THR A 72 -10.71 -12.77 5.50
C THR A 72 -10.19 -11.36 5.22
N TRP A 73 -10.65 -10.78 4.12
CA TRP A 73 -10.39 -9.40 3.75
C TRP A 73 -11.54 -8.51 4.18
N VAL A 74 -11.19 -7.36 4.75
CA VAL A 74 -12.16 -6.37 5.23
C VAL A 74 -11.83 -5.02 4.60
N LEU A 75 -12.86 -4.38 4.03
CA LEU A 75 -12.79 -3.04 3.46
C LEU A 75 -13.13 -2.03 4.56
N ASP A 76 -12.29 -1.02 4.69
CA ASP A 76 -12.41 0.12 5.62
C ASP A 76 -12.66 -0.27 7.08
N LYS A 77 -12.18 -1.46 7.48
CA LYS A 77 -12.34 -2.07 8.81
C LYS A 77 -13.80 -2.37 9.22
N GLN A 78 -14.75 -2.29 8.30
CA GLN A 78 -16.19 -2.41 8.58
C GLN A 78 -16.87 -3.48 7.73
N HIS A 79 -16.43 -3.68 6.49
CA HIS A 79 -17.15 -4.52 5.53
C HIS A 79 -16.30 -5.72 5.13
N GLN A 80 -16.74 -6.92 5.50
CA GLN A 80 -16.07 -8.15 5.09
C GLN A 80 -16.35 -8.41 3.61
N ILE A 81 -15.28 -8.51 2.82
CA ILE A 81 -15.33 -8.69 1.35
C ILE A 81 -14.75 -10.02 0.88
N SER A 82 -14.45 -10.94 1.78
CA SER A 82 -14.06 -12.32 1.45
C SER A 82 -14.47 -13.28 2.55
N THR A 83 -14.42 -14.57 2.26
CA THR A 83 -14.71 -15.65 3.20
C THR A 83 -13.54 -16.63 3.29
N LEU A 84 -13.56 -17.53 4.27
CA LEU A 84 -12.64 -18.66 4.29
C LEU A 84 -13.09 -19.73 3.28
N ASP A 85 -12.11 -20.43 2.71
CA ASP A 85 -12.40 -21.59 1.86
C ASP A 85 -13.12 -22.67 2.67
N PRO A 86 -14.33 -23.08 2.29
CA PRO A 86 -15.07 -24.10 3.00
C PRO A 86 -14.38 -25.47 3.03
N LYS A 87 -13.52 -25.74 2.05
CA LYS A 87 -12.75 -26.99 1.91
C LYS A 87 -11.41 -26.95 2.64
N ASP A 88 -10.82 -25.76 2.77
CA ASP A 88 -9.52 -25.58 3.42
C ASP A 88 -9.53 -24.31 4.28
N LYS A 89 -9.95 -24.44 5.52
CA LYS A 89 -10.02 -23.33 6.48
C LYS A 89 -8.67 -22.65 6.77
N LYS A 90 -7.58 -23.14 6.17
CA LYS A 90 -6.25 -22.50 6.23
C LYS A 90 -6.01 -21.53 5.08
N LYS A 91 -7.02 -21.34 4.22
CA LYS A 91 -6.99 -20.40 3.09
C LYS A 91 -8.21 -19.49 3.11
N GLY A 92 -8.02 -18.24 2.74
CA GLY A 92 -9.11 -17.35 2.38
C GLY A 92 -9.50 -17.54 0.91
N VAL A 93 -10.80 -17.42 0.61
CA VAL A 93 -11.28 -17.35 -0.78
C VAL A 93 -10.67 -16.11 -1.42
N PRO A 94 -9.98 -16.23 -2.55
CA PRO A 94 -9.37 -15.09 -3.22
C PRO A 94 -10.43 -14.11 -3.73
N ILE A 95 -10.12 -12.81 -3.62
CA ILE A 95 -10.87 -11.75 -4.29
C ILE A 95 -10.19 -11.38 -5.60
N LYS A 96 -10.99 -11.06 -6.61
CA LYS A 96 -10.48 -10.58 -7.91
C LYS A 96 -10.08 -9.13 -7.81
N VAL A 97 -8.85 -8.81 -8.21
CA VAL A 97 -8.34 -7.44 -8.16
C VAL A 97 -7.55 -7.09 -9.42
N ILE A 98 -7.50 -5.80 -9.73
CA ILE A 98 -6.60 -5.22 -10.73
C ILE A 98 -5.70 -4.25 -9.97
N ALA A 99 -4.38 -4.39 -10.07
CA ALA A 99 -3.45 -3.44 -9.45
C ALA A 99 -3.35 -2.20 -10.33
N LEU A 100 -3.83 -1.06 -9.83
CA LEU A 100 -3.82 0.21 -10.56
C LEU A 100 -2.46 0.90 -10.44
N GLN A 101 -1.92 0.89 -9.23
CA GLN A 101 -0.63 1.49 -8.90
C GLN A 101 0.02 0.77 -7.73
N MET A 102 1.35 0.77 -7.72
CA MET A 102 2.13 0.26 -6.59
C MET A 102 3.29 1.21 -6.31
N MET A 103 3.42 1.59 -5.04
CA MET A 103 4.49 2.44 -4.55
C MET A 103 5.31 1.69 -3.50
N LYS A 104 6.63 1.68 -3.70
CA LYS A 104 7.58 1.13 -2.72
C LYS A 104 8.10 2.24 -1.84
N GLN A 105 8.14 1.97 -0.54
CA GLN A 105 8.67 2.88 0.48
C GLN A 105 9.48 2.10 1.51
N TYR A 106 10.09 2.83 2.42
CA TYR A 106 10.88 2.31 3.54
C TYR A 106 10.33 2.88 4.83
N GLN A 107 9.85 2.00 5.70
CA GLN A 107 9.29 2.37 7.01
C GLN A 107 10.24 1.96 8.13
N GLU A 108 10.43 2.85 9.08
CA GLU A 108 11.23 2.56 10.27
C GLU A 108 10.60 1.45 11.12
N ASN A 109 11.45 0.52 11.58
CA ASN A 109 11.03 -0.65 12.36
C ASN A 109 10.91 -0.31 13.85
N ILE A 110 10.03 0.63 14.21
CA ILE A 110 9.80 1.00 15.60
C ILE A 110 9.35 -0.24 16.39
N PRO A 111 9.93 -0.51 17.58
CA PRO A 111 9.45 -1.54 18.50
C PRO A 111 7.97 -1.35 18.80
N TYR A 112 7.28 -2.45 19.10
CA TYR A 112 5.82 -2.41 19.29
C TYR A 112 5.44 -1.46 20.44
N ASP A 113 6.20 -1.50 21.52
CA ASP A 113 5.93 -0.72 22.74
C ASP A 113 6.15 0.79 22.55
N ASP A 114 6.95 1.18 21.55
CA ASP A 114 7.27 2.58 21.28
C ASP A 114 6.37 3.22 20.20
N ARG A 115 5.49 2.44 19.55
CA ARG A 115 4.70 2.90 18.40
C ARG A 115 3.69 3.99 18.71
N GLU A 116 3.20 4.03 19.93
CA GLU A 116 2.23 5.05 20.38
C GLU A 116 2.90 6.40 20.60
N THR A 117 4.18 6.39 20.99
CA THR A 117 4.93 7.61 21.35
C THR A 117 5.85 8.09 20.24
N THR A 118 6.29 7.20 19.36
CA THR A 118 7.29 7.51 18.32
C THR A 118 6.70 7.18 16.95
N PRO A 119 6.38 8.19 16.12
CA PRO A 119 5.93 7.95 14.75
C PRO A 119 7.07 7.36 13.92
N ALA A 120 6.76 6.30 13.16
CA ALA A 120 7.73 5.70 12.25
C ALA A 120 8.09 6.66 11.12
N ARG A 121 9.38 6.89 10.91
CA ARG A 121 9.86 7.65 9.75
C ARG A 121 9.63 6.86 8.47
N MET A 122 9.33 7.58 7.39
CA MET A 122 9.09 7.01 6.08
C MET A 122 9.99 7.68 5.04
N PHE A 123 10.54 6.87 4.13
CA PHE A 123 11.35 7.35 3.01
C PHE A 123 10.93 6.66 1.71
N ASN A 124 11.07 7.37 0.60
CA ASN A 124 10.71 6.84 -0.71
C ASN A 124 11.84 6.00 -1.34
N THR A 125 13.07 6.24 -0.93
CA THR A 125 14.24 5.56 -1.50
C THR A 125 15.20 5.04 -0.44
N ALA A 126 15.94 3.99 -0.76
CA ALA A 126 17.01 3.49 0.10
C ALA A 126 18.18 4.49 0.23
N ALA A 127 18.32 5.42 -0.73
CA ALA A 127 19.32 6.48 -0.65
C ALA A 127 18.98 7.49 0.44
N GLU A 128 17.70 7.90 0.55
CA GLU A 128 17.20 8.77 1.61
C GLU A 128 17.38 8.12 2.99
N VAL A 129 17.08 6.82 3.12
CA VAL A 129 17.34 6.08 4.38
C VAL A 129 18.80 6.19 4.78
N ARG A 130 19.74 5.91 3.86
CA ARG A 130 21.18 6.02 4.13
C ARG A 130 21.62 7.45 4.44
N GLY A 131 21.09 8.42 3.69
CA GLY A 131 21.37 9.86 3.92
C GLY A 131 20.92 10.33 5.30
N ALA A 132 19.86 9.73 5.85
CA ALA A 132 19.39 9.99 7.21
C ALA A 132 20.10 9.13 8.29
N GLY A 133 21.19 8.44 7.94
CA GLY A 133 21.95 7.59 8.86
C GLY A 133 21.27 6.26 9.18
N GLY A 134 20.22 5.88 8.44
CA GLY A 134 19.50 4.63 8.64
C GLY A 134 20.04 3.46 7.80
N GLN A 135 19.59 2.27 8.13
CA GLN A 135 19.93 1.03 7.44
C GLN A 135 18.67 0.29 6.99
N VAL A 136 18.67 -0.18 5.74
CA VAL A 136 17.59 -1.05 5.26
C VAL A 136 17.84 -2.46 5.77
N HIS A 137 17.14 -2.81 6.83
CA HIS A 137 17.25 -4.12 7.48
C HIS A 137 15.98 -4.44 8.26
N TRP A 138 15.60 -5.73 8.33
CA TRP A 138 14.42 -6.21 9.03
C TRP A 138 14.46 -6.09 10.56
N THR A 139 15.61 -5.85 11.16
CA THR A 139 15.76 -5.72 12.61
C THR A 139 14.86 -4.62 13.16
N ARG A 140 14.22 -4.88 14.30
CA ARG A 140 13.47 -3.85 15.01
C ARG A 140 14.41 -2.94 15.77
N GLY A 141 14.13 -1.66 15.75
CA GLY A 141 14.90 -0.63 16.45
C GLY A 141 15.00 0.65 15.63
N ALA A 142 15.30 1.75 16.32
CA ALA A 142 15.51 3.04 15.68
C ALA A 142 16.66 2.96 14.67
N GLY A 143 16.47 3.60 13.51
CA GLY A 143 17.45 3.61 12.44
C GLY A 143 17.42 2.38 11.51
N PHE A 144 16.63 1.34 11.81
CA PHE A 144 16.40 0.23 10.88
C PHE A 144 15.09 0.39 10.13
N PHE A 145 15.13 0.17 8.82
CA PHE A 145 14.00 0.37 7.93
C PHE A 145 13.68 -0.90 7.14
N SER A 146 12.40 -1.21 7.01
CA SER A 146 11.91 -2.30 6.17
C SER A 146 11.22 -1.77 4.93
N GLU A 147 11.30 -2.54 3.86
CA GLU A 147 10.55 -2.28 2.64
C GLU A 147 9.06 -2.49 2.89
N ILE A 148 8.27 -1.54 2.43
CA ILE A 148 6.82 -1.65 2.35
C ILE A 148 6.36 -1.33 0.94
N ALA A 149 5.23 -1.87 0.54
CA ALA A 149 4.55 -1.50 -0.69
C ALA A 149 3.11 -1.12 -0.39
N THR A 150 2.72 0.04 -0.87
CA THR A 150 1.32 0.43 -0.90
C THR A 150 0.81 0.23 -2.32
N VAL A 151 -0.28 -0.55 -2.43
CA VAL A 151 -0.88 -0.91 -3.71
C VAL A 151 -2.31 -0.40 -3.73
N GLU A 152 -2.64 0.32 -4.79
CA GLU A 152 -4.00 0.67 -5.12
C GLU A 152 -4.61 -0.43 -5.99
N PHE A 153 -5.74 -0.95 -5.56
CA PHE A 153 -6.49 -1.98 -6.26
C PHE A 153 -7.86 -1.49 -6.71
N LEU A 154 -8.27 -1.96 -7.86
CA LEU A 154 -9.67 -2.03 -8.26
C LEU A 154 -10.15 -3.43 -7.90
N ILE A 155 -11.07 -3.54 -6.94
CA ILE A 155 -11.54 -4.79 -6.36
C ILE A 155 -12.90 -5.10 -6.94
N GLN A 156 -13.07 -6.31 -7.48
CA GLN A 156 -14.35 -6.80 -8.00
C GLN A 156 -15.28 -7.20 -6.84
N ALA A 157 -16.55 -6.82 -6.93
CA ALA A 157 -17.59 -7.30 -6.02
C ALA A 157 -17.67 -8.83 -6.07
N ILE A 158 -17.82 -9.46 -4.91
CA ILE A 158 -18.11 -10.89 -4.81
C ILE A 158 -19.63 -11.12 -4.65
N GLU A 159 -20.08 -12.30 -4.99
CA GLU A 159 -21.45 -12.70 -4.73
C GLU A 159 -21.72 -12.84 -3.22
N GLY A 160 -22.93 -12.49 -2.79
CA GLY A 160 -23.37 -12.65 -1.41
C GLY A 160 -22.89 -11.59 -0.43
N LEU A 161 -22.44 -10.43 -0.93
CA LEU A 161 -22.24 -9.25 -0.10
C LEU A 161 -23.58 -8.78 0.51
N SER A 162 -23.53 -8.17 1.69
CA SER A 162 -24.68 -7.44 2.22
C SER A 162 -24.97 -6.21 1.33
N GLU A 163 -26.21 -5.76 1.30
CA GLU A 163 -26.63 -4.58 0.53
C GLU A 163 -25.76 -3.34 0.86
N GLU A 164 -25.45 -3.15 2.14
CA GLU A 164 -24.56 -2.09 2.60
C GLU A 164 -23.15 -2.22 2.00
N SER A 165 -22.58 -3.43 2.04
CA SER A 165 -21.25 -3.68 1.46
C SER A 165 -21.24 -3.59 -0.06
N GLU A 166 -22.32 -4.00 -0.72
CA GLU A 166 -22.48 -3.92 -2.18
C GLU A 166 -22.52 -2.47 -2.67
N SER A 167 -23.10 -1.56 -1.89
CA SER A 167 -23.16 -0.12 -2.20
C SER A 167 -21.78 0.54 -2.35
N LEU A 168 -20.73 -0.05 -1.74
CA LEU A 168 -19.35 0.43 -1.84
C LEU A 168 -18.73 0.14 -3.22
N PHE A 169 -19.31 -0.77 -4.01
CA PHE A 169 -18.82 -1.15 -5.33
C PHE A 169 -19.55 -0.36 -6.42
N TYR A 170 -19.31 0.95 -6.42
CA TYR A 170 -20.03 1.93 -7.25
C TYR A 170 -19.42 2.15 -8.64
N ASN A 171 -18.21 1.62 -8.90
CA ASN A 171 -17.62 1.68 -10.23
C ASN A 171 -18.13 0.48 -11.05
N ILE A 172 -18.86 0.75 -12.13
CA ILE A 172 -19.52 -0.29 -12.94
C ILE A 172 -18.86 -0.35 -14.31
N ALA A 173 -18.34 -1.52 -14.67
CA ALA A 173 -17.82 -1.76 -16.02
C ALA A 173 -18.96 -1.93 -17.04
N SER A 174 -18.67 -1.82 -18.33
CA SER A 174 -19.67 -1.92 -19.40
C SER A 174 -20.36 -3.29 -19.47
N ASP A 175 -19.76 -4.33 -18.87
CA ASP A 175 -20.36 -5.66 -18.72
C ASP A 175 -21.26 -5.80 -17.46
N GLY A 176 -21.45 -4.74 -16.70
CA GLY A 176 -22.22 -4.72 -15.46
C GLY A 176 -21.47 -5.15 -14.20
N THR A 177 -20.22 -5.59 -14.33
CA THR A 177 -19.40 -5.98 -13.16
C THR A 177 -19.08 -4.77 -12.31
N ARG A 178 -19.27 -4.90 -11.00
CA ARG A 178 -19.08 -3.82 -10.02
C ARG A 178 -17.71 -3.88 -9.37
N TYR A 179 -17.12 -2.73 -9.12
CA TYR A 179 -15.79 -2.57 -8.54
C TYR A 179 -15.76 -1.45 -7.49
N THR A 180 -14.82 -1.57 -6.55
CA THR A 180 -14.43 -0.47 -5.66
C THR A 180 -12.92 -0.23 -5.75
N ARG A 181 -12.50 1.03 -5.56
CA ARG A 181 -11.08 1.38 -5.40
C ARG A 181 -10.72 1.29 -3.94
N ALA A 182 -9.58 0.67 -3.64
CA ALA A 182 -9.07 0.62 -2.27
C ALA A 182 -7.54 0.47 -2.27
N VAL A 183 -6.93 0.79 -1.14
CA VAL A 183 -5.49 0.67 -0.94
C VAL A 183 -5.16 -0.39 0.10
N ALA A 184 -4.05 -1.09 -0.11
CA ALA A 184 -3.46 -2.00 0.87
C ALA A 184 -1.98 -1.70 1.05
N THR A 185 -1.48 -1.83 2.27
CA THR A 185 -0.05 -1.72 2.57
C THR A 185 0.49 -3.09 2.96
N PHE A 186 1.55 -3.52 2.29
CA PHE A 186 2.20 -4.80 2.48
C PHE A 186 3.61 -4.61 3.01
N ALA A 187 3.90 -5.22 4.14
CA ALA A 187 5.21 -5.19 4.80
C ALA A 187 5.66 -6.60 5.16
N SER A 188 6.96 -6.82 5.38
CA SER A 188 7.51 -8.09 5.84
C SER A 188 7.12 -9.28 4.93
N THR A 189 6.52 -10.35 5.47
CA THR A 189 6.08 -11.52 4.70
C THR A 189 5.00 -11.16 3.67
N ALA A 190 4.15 -10.19 3.96
CA ALA A 190 3.15 -9.69 3.02
C ALA A 190 3.77 -8.97 1.81
N TYR A 191 4.87 -8.24 2.02
CA TYR A 191 5.63 -7.62 0.92
C TYR A 191 6.13 -8.68 -0.07
N SER A 192 6.73 -9.76 0.43
CA SER A 192 7.20 -10.87 -0.42
C SER A 192 6.04 -11.64 -1.07
N GLY A 193 4.89 -11.75 -0.39
CA GLY A 193 3.72 -12.47 -0.88
C GLY A 193 2.90 -11.74 -1.94
N VAL A 194 2.99 -10.39 -2.00
CA VAL A 194 2.17 -9.57 -2.90
C VAL A 194 3.02 -8.64 -3.76
N ALA A 195 3.84 -7.78 -3.17
CA ALA A 195 4.56 -6.75 -3.91
C ALA A 195 5.61 -7.33 -4.86
N VAL A 196 6.36 -8.34 -4.41
CA VAL A 196 7.39 -8.98 -5.24
C VAL A 196 6.78 -9.69 -6.46
N PRO A 197 5.72 -10.52 -6.36
CA PRO A 197 5.04 -11.08 -7.52
C PRO A 197 4.51 -10.03 -8.50
N LEU A 198 3.87 -8.96 -8.01
CA LEU A 198 3.39 -7.86 -8.85
C LEU A 198 4.53 -7.18 -9.61
N ALA A 199 5.61 -6.84 -8.93
CA ALA A 199 6.79 -6.22 -9.55
C ALA A 199 7.46 -7.15 -10.57
N THR A 200 7.50 -8.46 -10.28
CA THR A 200 8.08 -9.48 -11.17
C THR A 200 7.28 -9.60 -12.46
N SER A 201 5.94 -9.52 -12.38
CA SER A 201 5.07 -9.62 -13.55
C SER A 201 5.31 -8.52 -14.59
N LEU A 202 5.77 -7.34 -14.16
CA LEU A 202 6.15 -6.24 -15.06
C LEU A 202 7.38 -6.55 -15.91
N ARG A 203 8.20 -7.49 -15.46
CA ARG A 203 9.37 -7.95 -16.25
C ARG A 203 9.06 -9.17 -17.11
N THR A 204 7.85 -9.72 -17.00
CA THR A 204 7.42 -10.94 -17.70
C THR A 204 6.19 -10.65 -18.55
N HIS A 205 5.05 -11.19 -18.17
CA HIS A 205 3.82 -11.19 -18.99
C HIS A 205 3.10 -9.81 -19.04
N LEU A 206 3.39 -8.88 -18.12
CA LEU A 206 2.83 -7.52 -18.15
C LEU A 206 3.80 -6.45 -18.66
N ALA A 207 4.92 -6.81 -19.25
CA ALA A 207 5.91 -5.83 -19.73
C ALA A 207 5.32 -4.82 -20.73
N ALA A 208 4.37 -5.24 -21.56
CA ALA A 208 3.74 -4.39 -22.58
C ALA A 208 2.53 -3.59 -22.04
N THR A 209 1.81 -4.11 -21.04
CA THR A 209 0.52 -3.55 -20.59
C THR A 209 0.59 -2.85 -19.24
N GLY A 210 1.69 -3.04 -18.50
CA GLY A 210 1.85 -2.52 -17.14
C GLY A 210 0.96 -3.24 -16.12
N LEU A 211 0.99 -2.79 -14.86
CA LEU A 211 0.22 -3.38 -13.77
C LEU A 211 -1.28 -3.42 -14.06
N LYS A 212 -1.81 -2.36 -14.66
CA LYS A 212 -3.22 -2.21 -15.02
C LYS A 212 -3.71 -3.22 -16.05
N GLY A 213 -2.79 -3.92 -16.73
CA GLY A 213 -3.12 -4.94 -17.74
C GLY A 213 -3.39 -6.33 -17.18
N GLY A 214 -3.13 -6.57 -15.88
CA GLY A 214 -3.28 -7.87 -15.24
C GLY A 214 -4.46 -7.96 -14.28
N GLN A 215 -5.16 -9.09 -14.31
CA GLN A 215 -6.08 -9.52 -13.27
C GLN A 215 -5.37 -10.45 -12.30
N TRP A 216 -5.76 -10.36 -11.02
CA TRP A 216 -5.13 -11.09 -9.94
C TRP A 216 -6.14 -11.69 -8.99
N ASP A 217 -5.78 -12.83 -8.41
CA ASP A 217 -6.41 -13.44 -7.25
C ASP A 217 -5.65 -13.03 -5.99
N LEU A 218 -6.21 -12.13 -5.21
CA LEU A 218 -5.67 -11.72 -3.92
C LEU A 218 -6.28 -12.60 -2.83
N GLY A 219 -5.50 -13.55 -2.34
CA GLY A 219 -5.91 -14.51 -1.33
C GLY A 219 -5.17 -14.35 -0.01
N SER A 220 -5.36 -15.32 0.88
CA SER A 220 -4.64 -15.42 2.14
C SER A 220 -4.39 -16.88 2.50
N ILE A 221 -3.29 -17.13 3.22
CA ILE A 221 -2.94 -18.45 3.73
C ILE A 221 -2.42 -18.34 5.16
N ILE A 222 -2.56 -19.40 5.95
CA ILE A 222 -1.89 -19.50 7.24
C ILE A 222 -0.41 -19.80 7.01
N THR A 223 0.44 -18.95 7.56
CA THR A 223 1.89 -19.17 7.66
C THR A 223 2.23 -19.57 9.09
N THR A 224 3.00 -20.63 9.23
CA THR A 224 3.46 -21.12 10.56
C THR A 224 4.98 -21.09 10.61
N LYS A 225 5.54 -20.52 11.67
CA LYS A 225 6.99 -20.54 11.96
C LYS A 225 7.20 -20.76 13.45
N ALA A 226 7.85 -21.84 13.80
CA ALA A 226 7.94 -22.35 15.17
C ALA A 226 6.52 -22.43 15.77
N ASP A 227 6.27 -21.86 16.94
CA ASP A 227 5.00 -21.91 17.66
C ASP A 227 4.00 -20.83 17.27
N LYS A 228 4.34 -20.00 16.27
CA LYS A 228 3.51 -18.86 15.86
C LYS A 228 2.85 -19.10 14.51
N SER A 229 1.57 -18.78 14.42
CA SER A 229 0.82 -18.80 13.17
C SER A 229 0.17 -17.44 12.92
N TRP A 230 0.19 -16.99 11.68
CA TRP A 230 -0.48 -15.78 11.25
C TRP A 230 -0.97 -15.91 9.81
N TRP A 231 -1.93 -15.08 9.44
CA TRP A 231 -2.40 -15.03 8.07
C TRP A 231 -1.50 -14.14 7.23
N THR A 232 -1.11 -14.66 6.07
CA THR A 232 -0.24 -13.97 5.11
C THR A 232 -1.01 -13.78 3.80
N PRO A 233 -1.04 -12.57 3.24
CA PRO A 233 -1.62 -12.33 1.92
C PRO A 233 -0.79 -13.01 0.85
N THR A 234 -1.47 -13.47 -0.21
CA THR A 234 -0.87 -14.03 -1.42
C THR A 234 -1.52 -13.42 -2.64
N ILE A 235 -0.78 -13.31 -3.74
CA ILE A 235 -1.34 -12.87 -5.01
C ILE A 235 -0.92 -13.82 -6.13
N ARG A 236 -1.85 -14.10 -7.05
CA ARG A 236 -1.61 -14.96 -8.21
C ARG A 236 -2.21 -14.32 -9.45
N ALA A 237 -1.54 -14.46 -10.59
CA ALA A 237 -2.10 -14.01 -11.86
C ALA A 237 -3.38 -14.82 -12.19
N ALA A 238 -4.44 -14.11 -12.52
CA ALA A 238 -5.74 -14.65 -12.91
C ALA A 238 -6.03 -14.44 -14.41
N GLY A 239 -5.18 -13.71 -15.10
CA GLY A 239 -5.33 -13.43 -16.53
C GLY A 239 -5.04 -11.97 -16.87
N TYR A 240 -5.55 -11.55 -18.00
CA TYR A 240 -5.50 -10.15 -18.45
C TYR A 240 -6.84 -9.47 -18.23
N VAL A 241 -6.83 -8.16 -18.12
CA VAL A 241 -8.04 -7.33 -18.05
C VAL A 241 -8.85 -7.44 -19.34
N THR A 242 -10.17 -7.48 -19.20
CA THR A 242 -11.12 -7.46 -20.34
C THR A 242 -11.23 -6.05 -20.93
N GLU A 243 -11.87 -5.91 -22.11
CA GLU A 243 -12.11 -4.59 -22.70
C GLU A 243 -13.00 -3.72 -21.80
N ALA A 244 -14.05 -4.29 -21.19
CA ALA A 244 -14.90 -3.59 -20.24
C ALA A 244 -14.14 -3.04 -19.03
N GLN A 245 -13.16 -3.79 -18.53
CA GLN A 245 -12.28 -3.36 -17.45
C GLN A 245 -11.29 -2.28 -17.90
N LYS A 246 -10.76 -2.36 -19.12
CA LYS A 246 -9.88 -1.31 -19.69
C LYS A 246 -10.61 0.02 -19.82
N GLU A 247 -11.84 0.00 -20.33
CA GLU A 247 -12.69 1.19 -20.41
C GLU A 247 -12.92 1.80 -19.02
N LEU A 248 -13.29 0.96 -18.05
CA LEU A 248 -13.46 1.42 -16.67
C LEU A 248 -12.18 2.05 -16.11
N ILE A 249 -11.03 1.40 -16.26
CA ILE A 249 -9.73 1.90 -15.77
C ILE A 249 -9.38 3.24 -16.42
N ALA A 250 -9.64 3.41 -17.72
CA ALA A 250 -9.40 4.66 -18.42
C ALA A 250 -10.24 5.82 -17.86
N ASN A 251 -11.47 5.55 -17.42
CA ASN A 251 -12.38 6.53 -16.82
C ASN A 251 -12.07 6.85 -15.35
N LEU A 252 -11.21 6.07 -14.69
CA LEU A 252 -10.79 6.28 -13.31
C LEU A 252 -9.50 7.14 -13.18
N ALA A 253 -8.84 7.40 -14.29
CA ALA A 253 -7.54 8.12 -14.36
C ALA A 253 -7.68 9.62 -14.15
#